data_ab2cab0b5aa0e0a27525b3ebfe1ea253
#
_entry.id   ab2cab0b5aa0e0a27525b3ebfe1ea253
#
_cell.length_a   1.000
_cell.length_b   1.000
_cell.length_c   1.000
_cell.angle_alpha   90.00
_cell.angle_beta   90.00
_cell.angle_gamma   90.00
#
_symmetry.space_group_name_H-M   'P 1'
#
loop_
_entity.id
_entity.type
_entity.pdbx_description
1 polymer ?
#
loop_
_entity_poly.entity_id
_entity_poly.type
_entity_poly.pdbx_seq_one_letter_code
_entity_poly.pdbx_strand_id
1 'polypeptide(L)'
;ISARAHCFFHQVEGLYIDKDVSFADLKQTLLYFAQALFGPETQIRLRPSYFPFTEPSAEVDVSCSLCNAKGCNVCKYTGWLEIMGCGMVDPNVLEACGIDVQTYSGFAFGMGVERIAQLKYRVTDLRLYSENDVRFLRQFKSGMA
;
A
#
# COMPACT_ATOMS: atom_id res chain seq x y z
N ILE A 1 -2.72 6.56 19.06
CA ILE A 1 -3.92 6.21 18.26
C ILE A 1 -4.56 7.51 17.76
N SER A 2 -4.87 7.56 16.47
CA SER A 2 -5.49 8.71 15.82
C SER A 2 -6.40 8.25 14.68
N ALA A 3 -7.09 9.19 14.03
CA ALA A 3 -7.90 8.91 12.83
C ALA A 3 -7.11 8.25 11.67
N ARG A 4 -5.77 8.21 11.73
CA ARG A 4 -4.88 7.75 10.68
C ARG A 4 -3.81 6.76 11.13
N ALA A 5 -3.67 6.50 12.42
CA ALA A 5 -2.68 5.59 12.97
C ALA A 5 -3.26 4.84 14.16
N HIS A 6 -3.08 3.53 14.18
CA HIS A 6 -3.49 2.64 15.25
C HIS A 6 -2.27 1.93 15.87
N CYS A 7 -2.41 1.37 17.06
CA CYS A 7 -1.33 0.64 17.74
C CYS A 7 -1.08 -0.76 17.15
N PHE A 8 -2.03 -1.28 16.40
CA PHE A 8 -1.88 -2.49 15.59
C PHE A 8 -2.59 -2.31 14.24
N PHE A 9 -2.17 -3.05 13.24
CA PHE A 9 -2.77 -3.06 11.90
C PHE A 9 -2.40 -4.36 11.19
N HIS A 10 -3.16 -4.68 10.16
CA HIS A 10 -2.93 -5.85 9.32
C HIS A 10 -2.20 -5.44 8.04
N GLN A 11 -1.32 -6.30 7.57
CA GLN A 11 -0.62 -6.09 6.30
C GLN A 11 -0.86 -7.24 5.33
N VAL A 12 -0.90 -6.89 4.05
CA VAL A 12 -0.73 -7.82 2.93
C VAL A 12 0.64 -7.54 2.35
N GLU A 13 1.46 -8.59 2.29
CA GLU A 13 2.80 -8.53 1.76
C GLU A 13 2.85 -9.25 0.42
N GLY A 14 3.60 -8.67 -0.53
CA GLY A 14 3.84 -9.27 -1.83
C GLY A 14 5.34 -9.36 -2.11
N LEU A 15 5.74 -10.48 -2.68
CA LEU A 15 7.10 -10.75 -3.14
C LEU A 15 7.03 -11.37 -4.53
N TYR A 16 7.75 -10.80 -5.49
CA TYR A 16 7.88 -11.34 -6.83
C TYR A 16 9.35 -11.42 -7.22
N ILE A 17 9.79 -12.60 -7.63
CA ILE A 17 11.18 -12.87 -8.05
C ILE A 17 11.13 -13.60 -9.39
N ASP A 18 11.84 -13.06 -10.38
CA ASP A 18 12.00 -13.69 -11.68
C ASP A 18 13.27 -13.14 -12.36
N LYS A 19 13.53 -13.55 -13.60
CA LYS A 19 14.60 -13.00 -14.41
C LYS A 19 14.27 -11.58 -14.86
N ASP A 20 15.28 -10.72 -14.85
CA ASP A 20 15.21 -9.37 -15.40
C ASP A 20 14.10 -8.48 -14.80
N VAL A 21 13.69 -8.75 -13.55
CA VAL A 21 12.69 -7.92 -12.85
C VAL A 21 13.28 -6.55 -12.51
N SER A 22 12.56 -5.50 -12.84
CA SER A 22 13.00 -4.12 -12.68
C SER A 22 12.10 -3.29 -11.76
N PHE A 23 12.59 -2.12 -11.35
CA PHE A 23 11.78 -1.14 -10.62
C PHE A 23 10.61 -0.60 -11.47
N ALA A 24 10.73 -0.65 -12.80
CA ALA A 24 9.64 -0.28 -13.70
C ALA A 24 8.49 -1.29 -13.61
N ASP A 25 8.79 -2.59 -13.50
CA ASP A 25 7.78 -3.64 -13.32
C ASP A 25 7.05 -3.48 -12.00
N LEU A 26 7.78 -3.18 -10.90
CA LEU A 26 7.19 -2.84 -9.62
C LEU A 26 6.22 -1.67 -9.76
N LYS A 27 6.66 -0.55 -10.35
CA LYS A 27 5.83 0.65 -10.54
C LYS A 27 4.58 0.34 -11.35
N GLN A 28 4.71 -0.41 -12.44
CA GLN A 28 3.59 -0.80 -13.30
C GLN A 28 2.58 -1.67 -12.52
N THR A 29 3.06 -2.64 -11.76
CA THR A 29 2.23 -3.52 -10.92
C THR A 29 1.44 -2.72 -9.89
N LEU A 30 2.10 -1.79 -9.21
CA LEU A 30 1.47 -0.94 -8.19
C LEU A 30 0.46 0.05 -8.79
N LEU A 31 0.73 0.59 -9.98
CA LEU A 31 -0.21 1.44 -10.70
C LEU A 31 -1.46 0.66 -11.10
N TYR A 32 -1.27 -0.54 -11.68
CA TYR A 32 -2.38 -1.43 -12.02
C TYR A 32 -3.24 -1.77 -10.80
N PHE A 33 -2.61 -2.15 -9.70
CA PHE A 33 -3.30 -2.42 -8.44
C PHE A 33 -4.13 -1.21 -7.97
N ALA A 34 -3.51 -0.03 -7.94
CA ALA A 34 -4.18 1.19 -7.47
C ALA A 34 -5.40 1.54 -8.34
N GLN A 35 -5.26 1.44 -9.66
CA GLN A 35 -6.35 1.71 -10.59
C GLN A 35 -7.46 0.66 -10.53
N ALA A 36 -7.12 -0.61 -10.41
CA ALA A 36 -8.10 -1.69 -10.27
C ALA A 36 -8.92 -1.57 -8.97
N LEU A 37 -8.29 -1.09 -7.89
CA LEU A 37 -8.93 -0.99 -6.58
C LEU A 37 -9.70 0.31 -6.37
N PHE A 38 -9.15 1.45 -6.81
CA PHE A 38 -9.66 2.80 -6.52
C PHE A 38 -10.25 3.51 -7.74
N GLY A 39 -10.09 2.94 -8.93
CA GLY A 39 -10.61 3.49 -10.18
C GLY A 39 -9.52 3.98 -11.14
N PRO A 40 -9.84 4.06 -12.45
CA PRO A 40 -8.85 4.30 -13.51
C PRO A 40 -8.15 5.66 -13.42
N GLU A 41 -8.77 6.66 -12.81
CA GLU A 41 -8.19 7.99 -12.62
C GLU A 41 -7.20 8.08 -11.46
N THR A 42 -6.99 6.98 -10.73
CA THR A 42 -6.07 6.94 -9.59
C THR A 42 -4.65 7.11 -10.06
N GLN A 43 -3.96 8.05 -9.45
CA GLN A 43 -2.54 8.30 -9.68
C GLN A 43 -1.72 7.77 -8.51
N ILE A 44 -0.51 7.32 -8.78
CA ILE A 44 0.46 6.95 -7.76
C ILE A 44 1.66 7.89 -7.80
N ARG A 45 2.30 8.04 -6.64
CA ARG A 45 3.55 8.75 -6.46
C ARG A 45 4.46 7.90 -5.60
N LEU A 46 5.69 7.67 -6.04
CA LEU A 46 6.71 6.97 -5.28
C LEU A 46 7.64 8.02 -4.65
N ARG A 47 7.82 7.93 -3.35
CA ARG A 47 8.77 8.76 -2.59
C ARG A 47 9.92 7.88 -2.11
N PRO A 48 11.19 8.28 -2.29
CA PRO A 48 12.31 7.54 -1.75
C PRO A 48 12.14 7.26 -0.24
N SER A 49 12.46 6.05 0.17
CA SER A 49 12.40 5.61 1.56
C SER A 49 13.53 4.61 1.84
N TYR A 50 13.57 4.08 3.03
CA TYR A 50 14.53 3.06 3.43
C TYR A 50 13.84 1.90 4.14
N PHE A 51 14.13 0.69 3.66
CA PHE A 51 13.80 -0.55 4.35
C PHE A 51 15.03 -1.47 4.34
N PRO A 52 15.30 -2.23 5.41
CA PRO A 52 16.56 -2.98 5.53
C PRO A 52 16.71 -4.16 4.57
N PHE A 53 15.65 -4.52 3.86
CA PHE A 53 15.57 -5.68 2.95
C PHE A 53 15.29 -5.30 1.50
N THR A 54 15.23 -4.02 1.17
CA THR A 54 15.04 -3.52 -0.21
C THR A 54 15.97 -2.36 -0.53
N GLU A 55 16.46 -2.32 -1.80
CA GLU A 55 17.26 -1.22 -2.34
C GLU A 55 17.12 -1.19 -3.88
N PRO A 56 16.63 -0.12 -4.52
CA PRO A 56 16.05 1.09 -3.89
C PRO A 56 14.70 0.80 -3.23
N SER A 57 14.39 1.60 -2.21
CA SER A 57 13.12 1.53 -1.49
C SER A 57 12.27 2.77 -1.72
N ALA A 58 10.96 2.62 -1.68
CA ALA A 58 10.03 3.73 -1.83
C ALA A 58 8.75 3.52 -0.99
N GLU A 59 8.14 4.62 -0.60
CA GLU A 59 6.77 4.68 -0.13
C GLU A 59 5.85 5.07 -1.28
N VAL A 60 4.69 4.45 -1.35
CA VAL A 60 3.70 4.67 -2.40
C VAL A 60 2.53 5.46 -1.86
N ASP A 61 2.33 6.63 -2.44
CA ASP A 61 1.15 7.44 -2.20
C ASP A 61 0.17 7.27 -3.37
N VAL A 62 -1.12 7.28 -3.05
CA VAL A 62 -2.20 7.39 -4.04
C VAL A 62 -2.90 8.74 -3.93
N SER A 63 -3.45 9.23 -5.03
CA SER A 63 -4.33 10.40 -5.02
C SER A 63 -5.53 10.14 -4.11
N CYS A 64 -5.81 11.08 -3.19
CA CYS A 64 -6.83 10.91 -2.17
C CYS A 64 -8.23 10.91 -2.78
N SER A 65 -8.88 9.74 -2.82
CA SER A 65 -10.26 9.59 -3.32
C SER A 65 -11.32 10.19 -2.41
N LEU A 66 -11.00 10.40 -1.11
CA LEU A 66 -11.93 10.99 -0.14
C LEU A 66 -12.25 12.46 -0.44
N CYS A 67 -11.27 13.18 -0.96
CA CYS A 67 -11.38 14.61 -1.27
C CYS A 67 -11.11 14.93 -2.75
N ASN A 68 -11.00 13.92 -3.61
CA ASN A 68 -10.60 14.06 -5.02
C ASN A 68 -9.32 14.90 -5.17
N ALA A 69 -8.31 14.57 -4.38
CA ALA A 69 -7.00 15.24 -4.30
C ALA A 69 -7.03 16.73 -3.92
N LYS A 70 -8.19 17.29 -3.50
CA LYS A 70 -8.32 18.70 -3.11
C LYS A 70 -7.76 19.03 -1.73
N GLY A 71 -7.51 17.99 -0.92
CA GLY A 71 -7.06 18.13 0.46
C GLY A 71 -8.18 17.92 1.48
N CYS A 72 -7.92 17.12 2.52
CA CYS A 72 -8.80 16.88 3.65
C CYS A 72 -7.97 16.49 4.89
N ASN A 73 -8.61 16.36 6.04
CA ASN A 73 -7.95 15.97 7.28
C ASN A 73 -7.24 14.62 7.17
N VAL A 74 -7.77 13.67 6.39
CA VAL A 74 -7.18 12.34 6.22
C VAL A 74 -5.88 12.42 5.43
N CYS A 75 -5.82 13.19 4.34
CA CYS A 75 -4.60 13.38 3.57
C CYS A 75 -3.74 14.57 4.05
N LYS A 76 -4.07 15.20 5.19
CA LYS A 76 -3.41 16.39 5.72
C LYS A 76 -3.33 17.55 4.71
N TYR A 77 -4.37 17.72 3.93
CA TYR A 77 -4.48 18.73 2.88
C TYR A 77 -3.45 18.61 1.75
N THR A 78 -2.73 17.48 1.67
CA THR A 78 -1.73 17.26 0.60
C THR A 78 -2.35 16.73 -0.69
N GLY A 79 -3.55 16.17 -0.64
CA GLY A 79 -4.18 15.45 -1.75
C GLY A 79 -3.65 14.02 -1.97
N TRP A 80 -2.67 13.57 -1.16
CA TRP A 80 -2.02 12.27 -1.28
C TRP A 80 -2.11 11.48 0.01
N LEU A 81 -2.23 10.16 -0.12
CA LEU A 81 -2.26 9.23 1.00
C LEU A 81 -1.30 8.08 0.76
N GLU A 82 -0.37 7.91 1.69
CA GLU A 82 0.51 6.76 1.73
C GLU A 82 -0.29 5.49 2.02
N ILE A 83 -0.09 4.45 1.21
CA ILE A 83 -0.81 3.19 1.32
C ILE A 83 0.10 1.99 1.52
N MET A 84 1.37 2.06 1.11
CA MET A 84 2.30 0.93 1.21
C MET A 84 3.75 1.37 1.11
N GLY A 85 4.65 0.50 1.62
CA GLY A 85 6.07 0.51 1.30
C GLY A 85 6.39 -0.50 0.20
N CYS A 86 7.43 -0.24 -0.58
CA CYS A 86 7.90 -1.15 -1.63
C CYS A 86 9.38 -0.95 -1.93
N GLY A 87 9.95 -1.85 -2.72
CA GLY A 87 11.32 -1.73 -3.22
C GLY A 87 11.79 -2.95 -3.98
N MET A 88 12.96 -2.83 -4.60
CA MET A 88 13.65 -3.99 -5.14
C MET A 88 14.25 -4.80 -3.99
N VAL A 89 14.14 -6.11 -4.07
CA VAL A 89 14.71 -6.99 -3.03
C VAL A 89 16.24 -6.84 -3.03
N ASP A 90 16.79 -6.60 -1.85
CA ASP A 90 18.25 -6.50 -1.69
C ASP A 90 18.91 -7.82 -2.12
N PRO A 91 19.95 -7.78 -2.99
CA PRO A 91 20.66 -8.99 -3.42
C PRO A 91 21.15 -9.88 -2.27
N ASN A 92 21.55 -9.28 -1.14
CA ASN A 92 21.97 -10.05 0.04
C ASN A 92 20.84 -10.91 0.61
N VAL A 93 19.59 -10.46 0.48
CA VAL A 93 18.42 -11.28 0.89
C VAL A 93 18.23 -12.46 -0.03
N LEU A 94 18.38 -12.26 -1.34
CA LEU A 94 18.30 -13.35 -2.33
C LEU A 94 19.42 -14.37 -2.12
N GLU A 95 20.66 -13.92 -1.92
CA GLU A 95 21.81 -14.79 -1.65
C GLU A 95 21.62 -15.61 -0.37
N ALA A 96 21.13 -14.98 0.72
CA ALA A 96 20.83 -15.67 1.97
C ALA A 96 19.75 -16.76 1.81
N CYS A 97 18.89 -16.63 0.78
CA CYS A 97 17.89 -17.62 0.41
C CYS A 97 18.39 -18.64 -0.63
N GLY A 98 19.66 -18.59 -1.05
CA GLY A 98 20.25 -19.48 -2.06
C GLY A 98 19.77 -19.18 -3.49
N ILE A 99 19.33 -17.97 -3.76
CA ILE A 99 18.86 -17.53 -5.08
C ILE A 99 20.03 -16.84 -5.80
N ASP A 100 20.28 -17.23 -7.04
CA ASP A 100 21.35 -16.68 -7.87
C ASP A 100 21.03 -15.24 -8.31
N VAL A 101 21.71 -14.28 -7.72
CA VAL A 101 21.52 -12.84 -7.99
C VAL A 101 22.02 -12.37 -9.35
N GLN A 102 22.78 -13.22 -10.06
CA GLN A 102 23.19 -12.94 -11.44
C GLN A 102 22.07 -13.24 -12.43
N THR A 103 21.15 -14.12 -12.06
CA THR A 103 20.04 -14.59 -12.91
C THR A 103 18.72 -13.98 -12.49
N TYR A 104 18.49 -13.76 -11.19
CA TYR A 104 17.21 -13.37 -10.63
C TYR A 104 17.29 -12.03 -9.91
N SER A 105 16.25 -11.26 -10.06
CA SER A 105 15.97 -10.05 -9.29
C SER A 105 14.51 -10.09 -8.84
N GLY A 106 14.10 -9.16 -7.99
CA GLY A 106 12.73 -9.17 -7.52
C GLY A 106 12.33 -7.86 -6.87
N PHE A 107 11.04 -7.73 -6.62
CA PHE A 107 10.51 -6.63 -5.84
C PHE A 107 9.58 -7.13 -4.73
N ALA A 108 9.45 -6.32 -3.70
CA ALA A 108 8.54 -6.56 -2.60
C ALA A 108 7.70 -5.32 -2.30
N PHE A 109 6.52 -5.52 -1.75
CA PHE A 109 5.68 -4.46 -1.24
C PHE A 109 4.87 -4.93 -0.03
N GLY A 110 4.56 -4.00 0.88
CA GLY A 110 3.70 -4.25 2.03
C GLY A 110 2.66 -3.15 2.18
N MET A 111 1.38 -3.51 2.28
CA MET A 111 0.28 -2.56 2.41
C MET A 111 -0.55 -2.79 3.65
N GLY A 112 -0.95 -1.70 4.32
CA GLY A 112 -1.86 -1.75 5.47
C GLY A 112 -3.30 -1.95 5.03
N VAL A 113 -3.92 -3.06 5.45
CA VAL A 113 -5.31 -3.41 5.09
C VAL A 113 -6.29 -2.31 5.50
N GLU A 114 -6.15 -1.79 6.72
CA GLU A 114 -7.01 -0.74 7.25
C GLU A 114 -6.92 0.56 6.43
N ARG A 115 -5.72 0.89 5.93
CA ARG A 115 -5.54 2.07 5.09
C ARG A 115 -6.20 1.90 3.72
N ILE A 116 -6.07 0.72 3.12
CA ILE A 116 -6.73 0.35 1.87
C ILE A 116 -8.25 0.39 2.05
N ALA A 117 -8.77 -0.24 3.11
CA ALA A 117 -10.20 -0.24 3.44
C ALA A 117 -10.73 1.18 3.71
N GLN A 118 -9.95 2.02 4.40
CA GLN A 118 -10.29 3.42 4.66
C GLN A 118 -10.59 4.17 3.36
N LEU A 119 -9.72 4.03 2.36
CA LEU A 119 -9.91 4.65 1.05
C LEU A 119 -11.07 4.03 0.26
N LYS A 120 -11.12 2.68 0.21
CA LYS A 120 -12.11 1.93 -0.56
C LYS A 120 -13.54 2.20 -0.08
N TYR A 121 -13.74 2.22 1.23
CA TYR A 121 -15.05 2.38 1.86
C TYR A 121 -15.31 3.79 2.40
N ARG A 122 -14.40 4.74 2.11
CA ARG A 122 -14.52 6.15 2.52
C ARG A 122 -14.67 6.34 4.02
N VAL A 123 -14.00 5.51 4.81
CA VAL A 123 -13.97 5.63 6.27
C VAL A 123 -13.02 6.76 6.65
N THR A 124 -13.50 7.72 7.41
CA THR A 124 -12.74 8.94 7.74
C THR A 124 -11.88 8.83 8.99
N ASP A 125 -12.05 7.75 9.76
CA ASP A 125 -11.33 7.54 11.02
C ASP A 125 -11.01 6.06 11.22
N LEU A 126 -9.71 5.70 11.33
CA LEU A 126 -9.25 4.32 11.54
C LEU A 126 -9.69 3.72 12.89
N ARG A 127 -9.99 4.56 13.89
CA ARG A 127 -10.43 4.08 15.20
C ARG A 127 -11.75 3.33 15.13
N LEU A 128 -12.60 3.67 14.16
CA LEU A 128 -13.89 3.00 13.93
C LEU A 128 -13.75 1.49 13.70
N TYR A 129 -12.63 1.04 13.15
CA TYR A 129 -12.38 -0.39 12.92
C TYR A 129 -12.19 -1.18 14.22
N SER A 130 -11.79 -0.54 15.30
CA SER A 130 -11.48 -1.18 16.59
C SER A 130 -12.43 -0.83 17.73
N GLU A 131 -13.34 0.13 17.53
CA GLU A 131 -14.32 0.56 18.56
C GLU A 131 -15.46 -0.43 18.75
N ASN A 132 -15.61 -1.41 17.86
CA ASN A 132 -16.67 -2.42 17.87
C ASN A 132 -18.10 -1.84 17.92
N ASP A 133 -18.29 -0.66 17.30
CA ASP A 133 -19.61 -0.03 17.21
C ASP A 133 -20.48 -0.76 16.18
N VAL A 134 -21.55 -1.41 16.66
CA VAL A 134 -22.47 -2.18 15.80
C VAL A 134 -23.12 -1.33 14.71
N ARG A 135 -23.31 -0.02 14.94
CA ARG A 135 -23.87 0.90 13.92
C ARG A 135 -22.90 1.09 12.76
N PHE A 136 -21.59 1.15 13.06
CA PHE A 136 -20.55 1.19 12.06
C PHE A 136 -20.45 -0.14 11.31
N LEU A 137 -20.37 -1.26 12.02
CA LEU A 137 -20.19 -2.59 11.42
C LEU A 137 -21.37 -3.00 10.53
N ARG A 138 -22.59 -2.64 10.88
CA ARG A 138 -23.80 -2.94 10.09
C ARG A 138 -23.87 -2.25 8.72
N GLN A 139 -23.04 -1.24 8.48
CA GLN A 139 -22.96 -0.56 7.18
C GLN A 139 -22.32 -1.44 6.10
N PHE A 140 -21.52 -2.43 6.51
CA PHE A 140 -20.80 -3.32 5.60
C PHE A 140 -21.55 -4.65 5.50
N LYS A 141 -22.11 -4.91 4.33
CA LYS A 141 -22.72 -6.21 4.03
C LYS A 141 -21.65 -7.15 3.50
N SER A 142 -21.76 -8.44 3.84
CA SER A 142 -20.90 -9.47 3.28
C SER A 142 -20.96 -9.42 1.75
N GLY A 143 -19.80 -9.32 1.12
CA GLY A 143 -19.69 -9.43 -0.34
C GLY A 143 -19.80 -10.88 -0.86
N MET A 144 -20.04 -11.84 0.05
CA MET A 144 -20.30 -13.23 -0.26
C MET A 144 -21.83 -13.46 -0.26
N ALA A 145 -22.49 -12.98 -1.29
CA ALA A 145 -23.86 -13.38 -1.64
C ALA A 145 -23.90 -13.66 -3.13
#